data_290c971d42c8b6e40541939e161be294
#
_entry.id   290c971d42c8b6e40541939e161be294
#
_cell.length_a   1.000
_cell.length_b   1.000
_cell.length_c   1.000
_cell.angle_alpha   90.00
_cell.angle_beta   90.00
_cell.angle_gamma   90.00
#
_symmetry.space_group_name_H-M   'P 1'
#
loop_
_entity.id
_entity.type
_entity.pdbx_description
1 polymer ?
#
loop_
_entity_poly.entity_id
_entity_poly.type
_entity_poly.pdbx_seq_one_letter_code
_entity_poly.pdbx_strand_id
1 'polypeptide(L)'
;FRRVLFRSLGDASNAYGKVISPLWLTRGEQSEVHYTPENGWDENHVKTFRRHIVNLGKTGLIFIYDELVADEPVNWSYLLHTTENPMTVDKSNHRFVHIQATNRGGASDAYLFSTGTLQTDTTSRFFYPAVNWLRADDKGVFKKYPNHWHFTATSEKAQVYRFATVINTHALKYPAKDPEILSDGRIKVGGWLISVNLKSDGAPSFFIRSTQEKVNITYKGEATVINEDGYETVMRDTVPELEI
;
A
#
# COMPACT_ATOMS: atom_id res chain seq x y z
N PHE A 1 7.62 -22.79 18.04
CA PHE A 1 7.21 -22.11 16.80
C PHE A 1 7.85 -20.73 16.77
N ARG A 2 8.91 -20.54 15.94
CA ARG A 2 9.48 -19.22 15.69
C ARG A 2 8.36 -18.32 15.16
N ARG A 3 8.17 -17.15 15.77
CA ARG A 3 7.29 -16.12 15.26
C ARG A 3 7.96 -15.53 14.02
N VAL A 4 7.39 -15.78 12.89
CA VAL A 4 7.92 -15.25 11.63
C VAL A 4 7.45 -13.80 11.52
N LEU A 5 8.33 -12.87 11.86
CA LEU A 5 8.23 -11.52 11.29
C LEU A 5 8.52 -11.65 9.81
N PHE A 6 7.55 -11.32 9.00
CA PHE A 6 7.72 -11.35 7.56
C PHE A 6 7.82 -9.91 7.05
N ARG A 7 8.88 -9.64 6.28
CA ARG A 7 9.00 -8.41 5.51
C ARG A 7 9.01 -8.77 4.03
N SER A 8 8.27 -8.01 3.22
CA SER A 8 8.33 -8.03 1.77
C SER A 8 8.61 -6.62 1.24
N LEU A 9 9.37 -6.54 0.17
CA LEU A 9 9.55 -5.33 -0.63
C LEU A 9 9.00 -5.60 -2.03
N GLY A 10 8.07 -4.76 -2.47
CA GLY A 10 7.68 -4.64 -3.86
C GLY A 10 8.31 -3.37 -4.46
N ASP A 11 9.03 -3.52 -5.55
CA ASP A 11 9.57 -2.39 -6.33
C ASP A 11 8.88 -2.35 -7.69
N ALA A 12 8.14 -1.29 -7.94
CA ALA A 12 7.42 -1.03 -9.18
C ALA A 12 7.95 0.23 -9.90
N SER A 13 9.16 0.68 -9.57
CA SER A 13 9.76 1.89 -10.14
C SER A 13 9.81 1.87 -11.67
N ASN A 14 10.00 0.69 -12.27
CA ASN A 14 10.04 0.52 -13.71
C ASN A 14 8.68 0.22 -14.36
N ALA A 15 7.59 0.15 -13.58
CA ALA A 15 6.27 -0.23 -14.09
C ALA A 15 5.53 0.93 -14.80
N TYR A 16 5.99 2.16 -14.62
CA TYR A 16 5.33 3.38 -15.09
C TYR A 16 6.04 3.99 -16.30
N GLY A 17 6.79 3.18 -17.02
CA GLY A 17 7.53 3.60 -18.17
C GLY A 17 6.83 3.27 -19.50
N LYS A 18 7.53 3.59 -20.58
CA LYS A 18 7.15 3.33 -21.95
C LYS A 18 6.74 1.88 -22.17
N VAL A 19 5.67 1.65 -22.92
CA VAL A 19 5.31 0.29 -23.36
C VAL A 19 6.39 -0.23 -24.29
N ILE A 20 7.12 -1.24 -23.87
CA ILE A 20 8.21 -1.86 -24.64
C ILE A 20 7.78 -3.15 -25.37
N SER A 21 6.61 -3.69 -25.07
CA SER A 21 6.13 -4.92 -25.70
C SER A 21 5.31 -4.63 -26.96
N PRO A 22 5.75 -5.12 -28.15
CA PRO A 22 4.98 -4.99 -29.39
C PRO A 22 3.56 -5.56 -29.29
N LEU A 23 3.36 -6.60 -28.45
CA LEU A 23 2.05 -7.20 -28.21
C LEU A 23 1.07 -6.19 -27.58
N TRP A 24 1.51 -5.38 -26.64
CA TRP A 24 0.67 -4.37 -26.01
C TRP A 24 0.36 -3.22 -26.96
N LEU A 25 1.33 -2.79 -27.77
CA LEU A 25 1.11 -1.79 -28.81
C LEU A 25 0.07 -2.27 -29.83
N THR A 26 0.19 -3.51 -30.34
CA THR A 26 -0.77 -4.08 -31.26
C THR A 26 -2.18 -4.20 -30.64
N ARG A 27 -2.28 -4.61 -29.37
CA ARG A 27 -3.56 -4.67 -28.68
C ARG A 27 -4.16 -3.29 -28.42
N GLY A 28 -3.34 -2.28 -28.16
CA GLY A 28 -3.76 -0.91 -28.03
C GLY A 28 -4.35 -0.37 -29.32
N GLU A 29 -3.70 -0.59 -30.45
CA GLU A 29 -4.20 -0.22 -31.77
C GLU A 29 -5.54 -0.89 -32.08
N GLN A 30 -5.67 -2.19 -31.77
CA GLN A 30 -6.91 -2.95 -31.97
C GLN A 30 -8.07 -2.48 -31.08
N SER A 31 -7.78 -1.93 -29.91
CA SER A 31 -8.79 -1.43 -28.96
C SER A 31 -9.03 0.07 -29.05
N GLU A 32 -8.48 0.74 -30.05
CA GLU A 32 -8.51 2.21 -30.19
C GLU A 32 -7.90 2.96 -28.98
N VAL A 33 -7.08 2.29 -28.18
CA VAL A 33 -6.32 2.92 -27.09
C VAL A 33 -5.04 3.50 -27.69
N HIS A 34 -4.95 4.82 -27.66
CA HIS A 34 -3.74 5.50 -28.12
C HIS A 34 -2.73 5.57 -26.98
N TYR A 35 -1.57 4.95 -27.19
CA TYR A 35 -0.41 5.06 -26.31
C TYR A 35 0.35 6.33 -26.65
N THR A 36 -0.09 7.43 -26.10
CA THR A 36 0.47 8.77 -26.34
C THR A 36 0.97 9.37 -25.02
N PRO A 37 1.87 10.37 -25.05
CA PRO A 37 2.31 11.08 -23.85
C PRO A 37 1.15 11.61 -23.00
N GLU A 38 0.08 12.09 -23.63
CA GLU A 38 -1.12 12.61 -22.95
C GLU A 38 -1.86 11.52 -22.14
N ASN A 39 -1.69 10.25 -22.52
CA ASN A 39 -2.22 9.09 -21.82
C ASN A 39 -1.20 8.46 -20.84
N GLY A 40 -0.11 9.16 -20.53
CA GLY A 40 0.89 8.72 -19.58
C GLY A 40 1.84 7.62 -20.08
N TRP A 41 1.93 7.39 -21.39
CA TRP A 41 2.79 6.41 -22.03
C TRP A 41 4.06 7.05 -22.61
N ASP A 42 4.58 8.02 -21.90
CA ASP A 42 5.79 8.74 -22.25
C ASP A 42 7.01 8.20 -21.49
N GLU A 43 7.97 9.05 -21.23
CA GLU A 43 9.12 8.70 -20.42
C GLU A 43 8.71 8.35 -18.98
N ASN A 44 9.51 7.49 -18.36
CA ASN A 44 9.25 7.12 -16.96
C ASN A 44 9.65 8.27 -16.03
N HIS A 45 8.67 9.04 -15.58
CA HIS A 45 8.87 10.09 -14.59
C HIS A 45 8.99 9.56 -13.17
N VAL A 46 8.59 8.31 -12.91
CA VAL A 46 8.70 7.68 -11.59
C VAL A 46 10.10 7.10 -11.41
N LYS A 47 10.81 7.61 -10.41
CA LYS A 47 12.19 7.16 -10.07
C LYS A 47 12.19 6.11 -8.97
N THR A 48 11.23 6.20 -8.05
CA THR A 48 11.07 5.21 -6.98
C THR A 48 9.58 4.98 -6.72
N PHE A 49 9.18 3.73 -6.75
CA PHE A 49 7.86 3.26 -6.33
C PHE A 49 8.04 1.97 -5.57
N ARG A 50 8.34 2.09 -4.27
CA ARG A 50 8.64 0.95 -3.39
C ARG A 50 7.63 0.85 -2.29
N ARG A 51 7.17 -0.38 -2.02
CA ARG A 51 6.28 -0.72 -0.91
C ARG A 51 6.92 -1.76 -0.01
N HIS A 52 7.12 -1.40 1.23
CA HIS A 52 7.52 -2.31 2.29
C HIS A 52 6.30 -2.81 3.02
N ILE A 53 6.20 -4.12 3.21
CA ILE A 53 5.12 -4.76 3.97
C ILE A 53 5.76 -5.53 5.12
N VAL A 54 5.38 -5.21 6.34
CA VAL A 54 5.87 -5.86 7.56
C VAL A 54 4.69 -6.48 8.29
N ASN A 55 4.68 -7.80 8.39
CA ASN A 55 3.72 -8.50 9.23
C ASN A 55 4.24 -8.52 10.68
N LEU A 56 3.48 -8.00 11.61
CA LEU A 56 3.83 -7.90 13.02
C LEU A 56 3.40 -9.16 13.82
N GLY A 57 3.66 -10.31 13.25
CA GLY A 57 3.44 -11.61 13.86
C GLY A 57 1.96 -11.97 14.04
N LYS A 58 1.63 -12.67 15.12
CA LYS A 58 0.26 -13.15 15.41
C LYS A 58 -0.70 -12.07 15.92
N THR A 59 -0.32 -10.80 15.81
CA THR A 59 -1.11 -9.69 16.38
C THR A 59 -2.27 -9.26 15.50
N GLY A 60 -2.33 -9.72 14.24
CA GLY A 60 -3.28 -9.22 13.23
C GLY A 60 -2.93 -7.82 12.72
N LEU A 61 -1.69 -7.37 12.97
CA LEU A 61 -1.20 -6.08 12.55
C LEU A 61 -0.24 -6.22 11.36
N ILE A 62 -0.44 -5.37 10.36
CA ILE A 62 0.45 -5.22 9.21
C ILE A 62 0.86 -3.75 9.15
N PHE A 63 2.15 -3.49 8.99
CA PHE A 63 2.66 -2.16 8.70
C PHE A 63 3.09 -2.11 7.23
N ILE A 64 2.67 -1.06 6.53
CA ILE A 64 3.03 -0.78 5.14
C ILE A 64 3.73 0.58 5.11
N TYR A 65 4.81 0.67 4.36
CA TYR A 65 5.51 1.93 4.11
C TYR A 65 5.81 2.08 2.62
N ASP A 66 5.39 3.19 2.03
CA ASP A 66 5.59 3.50 0.62
C ASP A 66 6.59 4.64 0.46
N GLU A 67 7.55 4.42 -0.44
CA GLU A 67 8.52 5.40 -0.90
C GLU A 67 8.23 5.74 -2.35
N LEU A 68 7.95 7.00 -2.59
CA LEU A 68 7.51 7.50 -3.88
C LEU A 68 8.36 8.71 -4.27
N VAL A 69 9.03 8.62 -5.43
CA VAL A 69 9.86 9.69 -5.97
C VAL A 69 9.60 9.82 -7.47
N ALA A 70 9.39 11.03 -7.94
CA ALA A 70 9.30 11.37 -9.35
C ALA A 70 10.28 12.49 -9.68
N ASP A 71 10.61 12.68 -10.96
CA ASP A 71 11.49 13.77 -11.42
C ASP A 71 10.75 15.11 -11.51
N GLU A 72 9.41 15.09 -11.53
CA GLU A 72 8.55 16.26 -11.46
C GLU A 72 7.42 16.07 -10.42
N PRO A 73 6.76 17.17 -9.96
CA PRO A 73 5.66 17.06 -9.02
C PRO A 73 4.43 16.38 -9.63
N VAL A 74 4.04 15.22 -9.10
CA VAL A 74 2.86 14.45 -9.51
C VAL A 74 1.92 14.20 -8.34
N ASN A 75 0.67 13.83 -8.61
CA ASN A 75 -0.24 13.36 -7.59
C ASN A 75 0.00 11.86 -7.32
N TRP A 76 0.18 11.52 -6.04
CA TRP A 76 0.33 10.14 -5.60
C TRP A 76 -0.97 9.63 -5.03
N SER A 77 -1.38 8.42 -5.42
CA SER A 77 -2.63 7.82 -4.95
C SER A 77 -2.38 6.54 -4.17
N TYR A 78 -2.97 6.44 -3.00
CA TYR A 78 -3.06 5.23 -2.20
C TYR A 78 -4.42 4.58 -2.41
N LEU A 79 -4.45 3.29 -2.72
CA LEU A 79 -5.68 2.56 -3.07
C LEU A 79 -5.93 1.42 -2.09
N LEU A 80 -7.18 1.29 -1.64
CA LEU A 80 -7.69 0.11 -0.94
C LEU A 80 -8.96 -0.40 -1.60
N HIS A 81 -9.14 -1.71 -1.60
CA HIS A 81 -10.29 -2.35 -2.22
C HIS A 81 -10.98 -3.31 -1.25
N THR A 82 -12.30 -3.37 -1.32
CA THR A 82 -13.11 -4.38 -0.62
C THR A 82 -14.10 -5.02 -1.60
N THR A 83 -14.58 -6.22 -1.26
CA THR A 83 -15.40 -7.00 -2.20
C THR A 83 -16.90 -6.73 -2.08
N GLU A 84 -17.48 -6.80 -0.89
CA GLU A 84 -18.94 -6.84 -0.74
C GLU A 84 -19.49 -5.59 -0.06
N ASN A 85 -18.83 -5.11 0.98
CA ASN A 85 -19.33 -4.02 1.81
C ASN A 85 -18.60 -2.71 1.53
N PRO A 86 -19.29 -1.57 1.60
CA PRO A 86 -18.64 -0.27 1.52
C PRO A 86 -17.65 -0.10 2.67
N MET A 87 -16.61 0.68 2.41
CA MET A 87 -15.69 1.14 3.45
C MET A 87 -16.27 2.39 4.13
N THR A 88 -16.09 2.48 5.43
CA THR A 88 -16.28 3.73 6.16
C THR A 88 -14.96 4.47 6.27
N VAL A 89 -14.99 5.79 6.10
CA VAL A 89 -13.80 6.65 6.13
C VAL A 89 -14.01 7.73 7.18
N ASP A 90 -13.13 7.77 8.18
CA ASP A 90 -13.10 8.81 9.21
C ASP A 90 -11.83 9.66 9.08
N LYS A 91 -12.00 10.97 8.99
CA LYS A 91 -10.97 12.01 8.90
C LYS A 91 -10.97 12.96 10.10
N SER A 92 -11.64 12.59 11.17
CA SER A 92 -11.71 13.43 12.38
C SER A 92 -10.34 13.61 13.03
N ASN A 93 -9.45 12.64 12.89
CA ASN A 93 -8.07 12.74 13.31
C ASN A 93 -7.21 13.41 12.22
N HIS A 94 -6.63 14.57 12.51
CA HIS A 94 -5.79 15.31 11.57
C HIS A 94 -4.44 14.65 11.26
N ARG A 95 -4.06 13.58 11.96
CA ARG A 95 -2.78 12.88 11.80
C ARG A 95 -2.86 11.66 10.90
N PHE A 96 -4.06 11.10 10.69
CA PHE A 96 -4.28 9.95 9.83
C PHE A 96 -5.72 9.91 9.31
N VAL A 97 -5.91 9.20 8.22
CA VAL A 97 -7.24 8.79 7.74
C VAL A 97 -7.50 7.38 8.23
N HIS A 98 -8.62 7.15 8.91
CA HIS A 98 -9.05 5.82 9.32
C HIS A 98 -10.04 5.26 8.31
N ILE A 99 -9.75 4.07 7.79
CA ILE A 99 -10.57 3.35 6.82
C ILE A 99 -10.94 2.01 7.42
N GLN A 100 -12.23 1.74 7.59
CA GLN A 100 -12.71 0.46 8.07
C GLN A 100 -13.43 -0.29 6.95
N ALA A 101 -13.06 -1.55 6.79
CA ALA A 101 -13.72 -2.51 5.91
C ALA A 101 -14.22 -3.70 6.73
N THR A 102 -15.44 -4.15 6.43
CA THR A 102 -16.03 -5.32 7.09
C THR A 102 -16.47 -6.35 6.06
N ASN A 103 -16.30 -7.62 6.39
CA ASN A 103 -16.83 -8.71 5.59
C ASN A 103 -17.16 -9.91 6.47
N ARG A 104 -18.41 -10.41 6.40
CA ARG A 104 -18.92 -11.54 7.19
C ARG A 104 -18.66 -11.36 8.69
N GLY A 105 -17.75 -12.11 9.28
CA GLY A 105 -17.41 -12.03 10.70
C GLY A 105 -16.09 -11.31 11.02
N GLY A 106 -15.47 -10.68 10.02
CA GLY A 106 -14.18 -10.00 10.15
C GLY A 106 -14.24 -8.51 9.84
N ALA A 107 -13.28 -7.78 10.37
CA ALA A 107 -13.03 -6.39 10.06
C ALA A 107 -11.54 -6.14 9.78
N SER A 108 -11.27 -5.09 9.04
CA SER A 108 -9.94 -4.55 8.80
C SER A 108 -10.00 -3.04 8.98
N ASP A 109 -9.23 -2.52 9.91
CA ASP A 109 -9.07 -1.10 10.18
C ASP A 109 -7.70 -0.67 9.67
N ALA A 110 -7.67 0.24 8.71
CA ALA A 110 -6.46 0.81 8.15
C ALA A 110 -6.31 2.27 8.60
N TYR A 111 -5.16 2.60 9.17
CA TYR A 111 -4.81 3.94 9.62
C TYR A 111 -3.71 4.46 8.70
N LEU A 112 -4.09 5.34 7.78
CA LEU A 112 -3.23 5.87 6.72
C LEU A 112 -2.63 7.21 7.15
N PHE A 113 -1.31 7.23 7.30
CA PHE A 113 -0.47 8.40 7.53
C PHE A 113 0.22 8.81 6.24
N SER A 114 0.51 10.08 6.06
CA SER A 114 1.09 10.61 4.82
C SER A 114 2.00 11.82 5.04
N THR A 115 2.81 12.13 4.04
CA THR A 115 3.66 13.32 4.03
C THR A 115 2.87 14.63 4.15
N GLY A 116 1.70 14.69 3.50
CA GLY A 116 0.84 15.89 3.44
C GLY A 116 -0.63 15.55 3.48
N THR A 117 -1.48 16.53 3.20
CA THR A 117 -2.92 16.38 3.17
C THR A 117 -3.38 15.47 2.03
N LEU A 118 -4.45 14.72 2.27
CA LEU A 118 -5.04 13.79 1.31
C LEU A 118 -6.47 14.19 0.95
N GLN A 119 -6.77 14.16 -0.34
CA GLN A 119 -8.15 14.13 -0.83
C GLN A 119 -8.58 12.67 -0.90
N THR A 120 -9.74 12.33 -0.36
CA THR A 120 -10.22 10.95 -0.32
C THR A 120 -11.54 10.80 -1.05
N ASP A 121 -11.70 9.70 -1.75
CA ASP A 121 -12.93 9.27 -2.40
C ASP A 121 -13.20 7.79 -2.14
N THR A 122 -14.48 7.41 -2.15
CA THR A 122 -14.90 6.01 -2.03
C THR A 122 -16.02 5.75 -3.02
N THR A 123 -15.82 4.77 -3.89
CA THR A 123 -16.78 4.44 -4.95
C THR A 123 -16.89 2.93 -5.18
N SER A 124 -18.07 2.48 -5.57
CA SER A 124 -18.30 1.15 -6.13
C SER A 124 -18.46 1.18 -7.65
N ARG A 125 -18.26 2.33 -8.28
CA ARG A 125 -18.44 2.51 -9.73
C ARG A 125 -17.12 2.27 -10.44
N PHE A 126 -17.00 1.13 -11.09
CA PHE A 126 -16.03 0.88 -12.14
C PHE A 126 -16.64 1.18 -13.49
N PHE A 127 -15.81 1.27 -14.52
CA PHE A 127 -16.26 1.52 -15.89
C PHE A 127 -17.31 0.50 -16.35
N TYR A 128 -17.17 -0.78 -15.95
CA TYR A 128 -18.09 -1.85 -16.25
C TYR A 128 -18.24 -2.81 -15.06
N PRO A 129 -19.40 -3.49 -14.90
CA PRO A 129 -19.55 -4.57 -13.95
C PRO A 129 -18.50 -5.65 -14.20
N ALA A 130 -17.93 -6.20 -13.13
CA ALA A 130 -17.01 -7.33 -13.24
C ALA A 130 -17.71 -8.52 -13.90
N VAL A 131 -17.10 -9.08 -14.94
CA VAL A 131 -17.65 -10.20 -15.73
C VAL A 131 -16.62 -11.33 -15.75
N ASN A 132 -17.08 -12.55 -15.52
CA ASN A 132 -16.21 -13.71 -15.73
C ASN A 132 -16.25 -14.13 -17.23
N TRP A 133 -15.30 -13.63 -17.98
CA TRP A 133 -15.17 -13.93 -19.41
C TRP A 133 -14.84 -15.40 -19.73
N LEU A 134 -14.42 -16.20 -18.74
CA LEU A 134 -14.06 -17.59 -18.92
C LEU A 134 -15.23 -18.55 -18.64
N ARG A 135 -16.34 -18.07 -18.09
CA ARG A 135 -17.49 -18.89 -17.71
C ARG A 135 -18.79 -18.23 -18.15
N ALA A 136 -19.29 -18.68 -19.28
CA ALA A 136 -20.66 -18.42 -19.69
C ALA A 136 -21.59 -19.50 -19.09
N ASP A 137 -22.85 -19.16 -18.90
CA ASP A 137 -23.91 -20.14 -18.65
C ASP A 137 -24.27 -20.91 -19.93
N ASP A 138 -25.22 -21.84 -19.82
CA ASP A 138 -25.68 -22.66 -20.97
C ASP A 138 -26.31 -21.83 -22.11
N LYS A 139 -26.60 -20.55 -21.86
CA LYS A 139 -27.12 -19.60 -22.84
C LYS A 139 -26.05 -18.67 -23.43
N GLY A 140 -24.79 -18.88 -23.08
CA GLY A 140 -23.68 -18.03 -23.49
C GLY A 140 -23.57 -16.69 -22.72
N VAL A 141 -24.28 -16.53 -21.60
CA VAL A 141 -24.27 -15.32 -20.79
C VAL A 141 -23.17 -15.41 -19.73
N PHE A 142 -22.25 -14.45 -19.73
CA PHE A 142 -21.19 -14.40 -18.74
C PHE A 142 -21.72 -13.99 -17.37
N LYS A 143 -21.24 -14.67 -16.33
CA LYS A 143 -21.60 -14.36 -14.95
C LYS A 143 -21.11 -12.96 -14.59
N LYS A 144 -22.05 -12.10 -14.18
CA LYS A 144 -21.74 -10.77 -13.62
C LYS A 144 -21.48 -10.88 -12.14
N TYR A 145 -20.52 -10.10 -11.67
CA TYR A 145 -20.19 -9.95 -10.25
C TYR A 145 -20.50 -8.51 -9.81
N PRO A 146 -20.85 -8.30 -8.54
CA PRO A 146 -20.95 -6.94 -7.99
C PRO A 146 -19.60 -6.24 -8.11
N ASN A 147 -19.62 -4.94 -8.34
CA ASN A 147 -18.42 -4.13 -8.33
C ASN A 147 -17.81 -4.14 -6.91
N HIS A 148 -16.49 -4.11 -6.87
CA HIS A 148 -15.78 -3.89 -5.63
C HIS A 148 -15.89 -2.44 -5.19
N TRP A 149 -15.75 -2.21 -3.90
CA TRP A 149 -15.59 -0.87 -3.36
C TRP A 149 -14.12 -0.45 -3.43
N HIS A 150 -13.89 0.79 -3.82
CA HIS A 150 -12.58 1.40 -3.93
C HIS A 150 -12.52 2.62 -3.03
N PHE A 151 -11.49 2.66 -2.24
CA PHE A 151 -11.04 3.87 -1.56
C PHE A 151 -9.80 4.38 -2.29
N THR A 152 -9.78 5.68 -2.54
CA THR A 152 -8.63 6.39 -3.11
C THR A 152 -8.28 7.55 -2.17
N ALA A 153 -6.99 7.67 -1.83
CA ALA A 153 -6.47 8.85 -1.16
C ALA A 153 -5.37 9.46 -2.04
N THR A 154 -5.59 10.68 -2.51
CA THR A 154 -4.73 11.37 -3.47
C THR A 154 -4.04 12.55 -2.80
N SER A 155 -2.72 12.65 -2.97
CA SER A 155 -1.91 13.75 -2.47
C SER A 155 -2.08 15.02 -3.32
N GLU A 156 -1.65 16.15 -2.79
CA GLU A 156 -1.23 17.27 -3.62
C GLU A 156 -0.01 16.87 -4.46
N LYS A 157 0.30 17.65 -5.52
CA LYS A 157 1.47 17.39 -6.37
C LYS A 157 2.76 17.50 -5.57
N ALA A 158 3.58 16.44 -5.63
CA ALA A 158 4.87 16.36 -4.94
C ALA A 158 5.85 15.47 -5.71
N GLN A 159 7.13 15.83 -5.71
CA GLN A 159 8.20 14.98 -6.25
C GLN A 159 8.51 13.80 -5.33
N VAL A 160 8.51 14.04 -4.02
CA VAL A 160 8.78 13.02 -3.00
C VAL A 160 7.56 12.90 -2.10
N TYR A 161 7.04 11.70 -1.98
CA TYR A 161 5.91 11.42 -1.11
C TYR A 161 6.07 10.09 -0.37
N ARG A 162 5.47 9.98 0.79
CA ARG A 162 5.51 8.77 1.60
C ARG A 162 4.16 8.52 2.23
N PHE A 163 3.77 7.25 2.20
CA PHE A 163 2.64 6.75 2.98
C PHE A 163 3.14 5.78 4.04
N ALA A 164 2.50 5.78 5.18
CA ALA A 164 2.61 4.70 6.16
C ALA A 164 1.22 4.25 6.56
N THR A 165 0.98 2.95 6.55
CA THR A 165 -0.32 2.41 6.92
C THR A 165 -0.15 1.34 7.98
N VAL A 166 -0.94 1.45 9.04
CA VAL A 166 -1.10 0.36 10.02
C VAL A 166 -2.46 -0.28 9.74
N ILE A 167 -2.46 -1.57 9.42
CA ILE A 167 -3.68 -2.33 9.21
C ILE A 167 -3.86 -3.28 10.38
N ASN A 168 -5.01 -3.23 11.05
CA ASN A 168 -5.42 -4.19 12.06
C ASN A 168 -6.57 -5.06 11.54
N THR A 169 -6.31 -6.35 11.38
CA THR A 169 -7.36 -7.34 11.05
C THR A 169 -7.83 -8.04 12.30
N HIS A 170 -9.14 -8.11 12.49
CA HIS A 170 -9.72 -8.73 13.68
C HIS A 170 -11.11 -9.30 13.40
N ALA A 171 -11.61 -10.16 14.29
CA ALA A 171 -13.01 -10.57 14.24
C ALA A 171 -13.90 -9.41 14.73
N LEU A 172 -15.08 -9.21 14.12
CA LEU A 172 -16.02 -8.12 14.46
C LEU A 172 -16.41 -8.07 15.96
N LYS A 173 -16.38 -9.21 16.65
CA LYS A 173 -16.67 -9.28 18.08
C LYS A 173 -15.58 -8.69 18.98
N TYR A 174 -14.40 -8.40 18.45
CA TYR A 174 -13.30 -7.78 19.18
C TYR A 174 -13.10 -6.34 18.69
N PRO A 175 -12.71 -5.41 19.57
CA PRO A 175 -12.39 -4.05 19.15
C PRO A 175 -11.12 -4.03 18.28
N ALA A 176 -11.04 -3.03 17.40
CA ALA A 176 -9.80 -2.69 16.73
C ALA A 176 -8.70 -2.29 17.73
N LYS A 177 -7.44 -2.44 17.32
CA LYS A 177 -6.29 -1.90 18.02
C LYS A 177 -5.96 -0.54 17.43
N ASP A 178 -6.58 0.49 17.99
CA ASP A 178 -6.37 1.85 17.51
C ASP A 178 -4.94 2.35 17.79
N PRO A 179 -4.32 3.09 16.89
CA PRO A 179 -3.01 3.67 17.11
C PRO A 179 -3.10 4.88 18.06
N GLU A 180 -2.22 4.89 19.05
CA GLU A 180 -1.94 6.04 19.90
C GLU A 180 -0.73 6.79 19.32
N ILE A 181 -0.89 8.09 19.03
CA ILE A 181 0.23 8.93 18.59
C ILE A 181 0.84 9.60 19.81
N LEU A 182 2.07 9.21 20.11
CA LEU A 182 2.81 9.72 21.24
C LEU A 182 3.26 11.19 21.02
N SER A 183 3.65 11.86 22.10
CA SER A 183 4.12 13.27 22.05
C SER A 183 5.36 13.47 21.17
N ASP A 184 6.18 12.44 21.01
CA ASP A 184 7.36 12.45 20.14
C ASP A 184 7.07 12.02 18.69
N GLY A 185 5.79 11.83 18.33
CA GLY A 185 5.34 11.46 16.98
C GLY A 185 5.38 9.97 16.69
N ARG A 186 5.83 9.13 17.61
CA ARG A 186 5.81 7.66 17.40
C ARG A 186 4.38 7.13 17.49
N ILE A 187 4.13 6.05 16.75
CA ILE A 187 2.85 5.34 16.71
C ILE A 187 2.97 4.12 17.63
N LYS A 188 2.09 4.03 18.62
CA LYS A 188 1.98 2.86 19.50
C LYS A 188 0.70 2.11 19.17
N VAL A 189 0.77 0.82 18.87
CA VAL A 189 -0.39 -0.01 18.51
C VAL A 189 -0.15 -1.47 18.88
N GLY A 190 -1.08 -2.07 19.61
CA GLY A 190 -1.12 -3.52 19.87
C GLY A 190 0.19 -4.15 20.40
N GLY A 191 0.94 -3.44 21.25
CA GLY A 191 2.23 -3.90 21.78
C GLY A 191 3.43 -3.60 20.88
N TRP A 192 3.25 -2.75 19.86
CA TRP A 192 4.31 -2.28 18.95
C TRP A 192 4.49 -0.77 19.06
N LEU A 193 5.72 -0.33 18.88
CA LEU A 193 6.12 1.06 18.79
C LEU A 193 6.78 1.29 17.44
N ILE A 194 6.23 2.21 16.65
CA ILE A 194 6.66 2.48 15.28
C ILE A 194 7.13 3.93 15.19
N SER A 195 8.33 4.13 14.68
CA SER A 195 8.83 5.43 14.22
C SER A 195 8.94 5.37 12.71
N VAL A 196 8.45 6.38 12.00
CA VAL A 196 8.49 6.43 10.54
C VAL A 196 8.82 7.84 10.06
N ASN A 197 9.69 7.95 9.08
CA ASN A 197 9.95 9.22 8.42
C ASN A 197 8.96 9.43 7.28
N LEU A 198 8.01 10.32 7.48
CA LEU A 198 7.03 10.75 6.48
C LEU A 198 7.40 12.08 5.80
N LYS A 199 8.52 12.71 6.19
CA LYS A 199 8.94 13.98 5.60
C LYS A 199 9.49 13.75 4.20
N SER A 200 9.24 14.66 3.29
CA SER A 200 9.80 14.63 1.93
C SER A 200 11.32 14.81 1.91
N ASP A 201 11.89 15.47 2.92
CA ASP A 201 13.31 15.63 3.12
C ASP A 201 13.91 14.47 3.92
N GLY A 202 15.16 14.18 3.69
CA GLY A 202 15.90 13.11 4.35
C GLY A 202 15.64 11.71 3.78
N ALA A 203 16.42 10.74 4.23
CA ALA A 203 16.34 9.37 3.76
C ALA A 203 15.05 8.67 4.22
N PRO A 204 14.45 7.81 3.38
CA PRO A 204 13.32 6.99 3.79
C PRO A 204 13.73 6.06 4.91
N SER A 205 12.91 5.95 5.95
CA SER A 205 13.23 5.10 7.10
C SER A 205 12.03 4.79 7.97
N PHE A 206 12.09 3.62 8.61
CA PHE A 206 11.23 3.28 9.73
C PHE A 206 11.99 2.45 10.77
N PHE A 207 11.51 2.51 12.00
CA PHE A 207 11.94 1.65 13.09
C PHE A 207 10.70 1.12 13.81
N ILE A 208 10.63 -0.19 13.97
CA ILE A 208 9.54 -0.89 14.63
C ILE A 208 10.12 -1.76 15.73
N ARG A 209 9.60 -1.66 16.94
CA ARG A 209 9.98 -2.54 18.03
C ARG A 209 8.77 -3.07 18.78
N SER A 210 8.86 -4.29 19.26
CA SER A 210 7.92 -4.83 20.23
C SER A 210 8.15 -4.20 21.60
N THR A 211 7.07 -3.92 22.34
CA THR A 211 7.13 -3.50 23.75
C THR A 211 7.13 -4.67 24.72
N GLN A 212 6.93 -5.90 24.22
CA GLN A 212 6.77 -7.12 25.01
C GLN A 212 7.88 -8.15 24.74
N GLU A 213 8.53 -8.08 23.60
CA GLU A 213 9.50 -9.06 23.12
C GLU A 213 10.79 -8.38 22.66
N LYS A 214 11.88 -9.15 22.61
CA LYS A 214 13.18 -8.67 22.09
C LYS A 214 13.21 -8.71 20.56
N VAL A 215 12.32 -7.91 19.93
CA VAL A 215 12.19 -7.86 18.48
C VAL A 215 12.19 -6.41 18.04
N ASN A 216 13.01 -6.11 17.04
CA ASN A 216 12.96 -4.84 16.34
C ASN A 216 13.30 -4.99 14.85
N ILE A 217 12.81 -4.05 14.06
CA ILE A 217 13.03 -3.95 12.62
C ILE A 217 13.45 -2.52 12.33
N THR A 218 14.58 -2.35 11.65
CA THR A 218 15.09 -1.05 11.24
C THR A 218 15.25 -1.03 9.72
N TYR A 219 14.67 -0.06 9.06
CA TYR A 219 14.89 0.22 7.65
C TYR A 219 15.52 1.61 7.49
N LYS A 220 16.56 1.70 6.66
CA LYS A 220 17.23 2.96 6.31
C LYS A 220 17.68 2.91 4.85
N GLY A 221 16.81 3.39 3.94
CA GLY A 221 17.11 3.63 2.52
C GLY A 221 17.46 2.41 1.66
N GLU A 222 18.40 1.55 2.09
CA GLU A 222 18.92 0.46 1.25
C GLU A 222 18.87 -0.92 1.91
N ALA A 223 18.63 -0.96 3.22
CA ALA A 223 18.64 -2.22 3.94
C ALA A 223 17.64 -2.24 5.10
N THR A 224 17.08 -3.41 5.33
CA THR A 224 16.30 -3.73 6.52
C THR A 224 17.09 -4.67 7.42
N VAL A 225 17.17 -4.30 8.69
CA VAL A 225 17.78 -5.12 9.73
C VAL A 225 16.67 -5.58 10.67
N ILE A 226 16.56 -6.90 10.84
CA ILE A 226 15.63 -7.53 11.77
C ILE A 226 16.43 -8.16 12.90
N ASN A 227 16.17 -7.74 14.13
CA ASN A 227 16.71 -8.36 15.33
C ASN A 227 15.60 -9.09 16.08
N GLU A 228 15.75 -10.39 16.27
CA GLU A 228 14.81 -11.25 16.98
C GLU A 228 15.58 -12.17 17.95
N ASP A 229 15.31 -12.02 19.24
CA ASP A 229 15.94 -12.81 20.31
C ASP A 229 17.49 -12.86 20.27
N GLY A 230 18.12 -11.77 19.83
CA GLY A 230 19.57 -11.65 19.72
C GLY A 230 20.15 -12.12 18.37
N TYR A 231 19.33 -12.58 17.46
CA TYR A 231 19.74 -12.89 16.08
C TYR A 231 19.48 -11.72 15.16
N GLU A 232 20.47 -11.35 14.37
CA GLU A 232 20.36 -10.29 13.37
C GLU A 232 20.21 -10.90 11.95
N THR A 233 19.23 -10.41 11.21
CA THR A 233 19.06 -10.72 9.79
C THR A 233 19.10 -9.41 9.02
N VAL A 234 20.01 -9.29 8.06
CA VAL A 234 20.13 -8.11 7.16
C VAL A 234 19.59 -8.49 5.80
N MET A 235 18.58 -7.72 5.34
CA MET A 235 18.00 -7.84 4.01
C MET A 235 18.36 -6.58 3.23
N ARG A 236 19.15 -6.71 2.18
CA ARG A 236 19.49 -5.60 1.28
C ARG A 236 18.47 -5.51 0.17
N ASP A 237 18.08 -4.29 -0.18
CA ASP A 237 17.13 -4.00 -1.23
C ASP A 237 17.85 -3.89 -2.60
N THR A 238 18.70 -4.88 -2.91
CA THR A 238 19.29 -5.00 -4.24
C THR A 238 18.23 -5.57 -5.18
N VAL A 239 17.75 -4.75 -6.08
CA VAL A 239 17.03 -5.24 -7.27
C VAL A 239 18.11 -5.86 -8.16
N PRO A 240 18.04 -7.16 -8.54
CA PRO A 240 18.92 -7.70 -9.55
C PRO A 240 18.71 -6.87 -10.84
N GLU A 241 19.77 -6.36 -11.42
CA GLU A 241 19.72 -5.85 -12.80
C GLU A 241 19.27 -7.03 -13.67
N LEU A 242 18.04 -6.97 -14.15
CA LEU A 242 17.59 -7.83 -15.23
C LEU A 242 18.32 -7.35 -16.49
N GLU A 243 19.41 -8.00 -16.83
CA GLU A 243 19.94 -7.94 -18.21
C GLU A 243 18.85 -8.48 -19.14
N ILE A 244 18.26 -7.59 -19.93
CA ILE A 244 17.29 -7.90 -20.99
C ILE A 244 18.06 -8.04 -22.30
#